data_dfa2cc9671d378caee228bd866f65328
#
_entry.id   dfa2cc9671d378caee228bd866f65328
#
_cell.length_a   1.000
_cell.length_b   1.000
_cell.length_c   1.000
_cell.angle_alpha   90.00
_cell.angle_beta   90.00
_cell.angle_gamma   90.00
#
_symmetry.space_group_name_H-M   'P 1'
#
loop_
_entity.id
_entity.type
_entity.pdbx_description
1 polymer ?
#
loop_
_entity_poly.entity_id
_entity_poly.type
_entity_poly.pdbx_seq_one_letter_code
_entity_poly.pdbx_strand_id
1 'polypeptide(L)'
;MKIVFAGTPDFAAAALDAILGAGQGAGWTVSLVLTQPDRPSGRGLKLLASPVKQLALAHGIEVHSPVSLRKGDAAATAHARLRAAAPDIMIVAAYGLILPPAVLDIPRGLRDGWKPKLSAINIHASLLPRWRGAAPIARAIEAGDVRTGVTIMQMEAGLDTGPMLMAEQVAIEADDTAGTLTSTLASLGARMVVAALRNVDQLHAMPQPAGATYARKLDKAEAWLDWGDAAPRLQCRVRAFNPFPIASSMLNGATIRIWSAHAVDGPAIFDAREIGLVRAADALGVRVACGVGELLLTELQRAGGRRVTAREFIAGFAVKPGDRFTHPSTVATE
;
A
#
# COMPACT_ATOMS: atom_id res chain seq x y z
N MET A 1 1.22 -30.20 -3.70
CA MET A 1 1.67 -29.24 -2.68
C MET A 1 0.45 -28.55 -2.07
N LYS A 2 0.33 -28.57 -0.74
CA LYS A 2 -0.75 -27.89 -0.01
C LYS A 2 -0.29 -26.51 0.44
N ILE A 3 -1.05 -25.49 0.09
CA ILE A 3 -0.75 -24.09 0.38
C ILE A 3 -1.80 -23.54 1.35
N VAL A 4 -1.36 -22.81 2.36
CA VAL A 4 -2.19 -21.86 3.09
C VAL A 4 -1.84 -20.46 2.59
N PHE A 5 -2.86 -19.67 2.28
CA PHE A 5 -2.67 -18.30 1.85
C PHE A 5 -3.14 -17.32 2.92
N ALA A 6 -2.36 -16.27 3.21
CA ALA A 6 -2.70 -15.23 4.17
C ALA A 6 -2.60 -13.86 3.50
N GLY A 7 -3.75 -13.18 3.31
CA GLY A 7 -3.79 -11.90 2.63
C GLY A 7 -5.12 -11.17 2.83
N THR A 8 -5.19 -9.88 2.44
CA THR A 8 -6.41 -9.10 2.67
C THR A 8 -6.83 -8.25 1.47
N PRO A 9 -6.03 -7.27 0.95
CA PRO A 9 -6.44 -6.33 -0.10
C PRO A 9 -6.31 -6.93 -1.51
N ASP A 10 -6.68 -6.13 -2.52
CA ASP A 10 -6.58 -6.49 -3.94
C ASP A 10 -5.16 -6.94 -4.35
N PHE A 11 -4.13 -6.32 -3.80
CA PHE A 11 -2.74 -6.75 -3.99
C PHE A 11 -2.54 -8.24 -3.66
N ALA A 12 -3.13 -8.70 -2.57
CA ALA A 12 -3.06 -10.10 -2.16
C ALA A 12 -4.00 -11.00 -2.96
N ALA A 13 -5.17 -10.48 -3.36
CA ALA A 13 -6.11 -11.23 -4.19
C ALA A 13 -5.51 -11.59 -5.54
N ALA A 14 -4.76 -10.68 -6.18
CA ALA A 14 -4.05 -10.96 -7.43
C ALA A 14 -3.04 -12.12 -7.30
N ALA A 15 -2.33 -12.19 -6.18
CA ALA A 15 -1.40 -13.29 -5.92
C ALA A 15 -2.14 -14.62 -5.67
N LEU A 16 -3.25 -14.59 -4.93
CA LEU A 16 -4.09 -15.79 -4.70
C LEU A 16 -4.66 -16.30 -6.02
N ASP A 17 -5.20 -15.42 -6.87
CA ASP A 17 -5.76 -15.77 -8.18
C ASP A 17 -4.71 -16.45 -9.08
N ALA A 18 -3.51 -15.89 -9.15
CA ALA A 18 -2.40 -16.46 -9.92
C ALA A 18 -1.97 -17.84 -9.39
N ILE A 19 -1.95 -18.05 -8.07
CA ILE A 19 -1.63 -19.34 -7.46
C ILE A 19 -2.72 -20.36 -7.79
N LEU A 20 -4.01 -19.99 -7.74
CA LEU A 20 -5.13 -20.84 -8.08
C LEU A 20 -5.10 -21.25 -9.56
N GLY A 21 -4.89 -20.29 -10.47
CA GLY A 21 -4.77 -20.55 -11.88
C GLY A 21 -3.58 -21.45 -12.23
N ALA A 22 -2.43 -21.23 -11.62
CA ALA A 22 -1.25 -22.06 -11.84
C ALA A 22 -1.37 -23.45 -11.20
N GLY A 23 -2.13 -23.56 -10.10
CA GLY A 23 -2.25 -24.78 -9.30
C GLY A 23 -2.89 -25.95 -10.02
N GLN A 24 -3.83 -25.69 -10.94
CA GLN A 24 -4.53 -26.71 -11.73
C GLN A 24 -3.56 -27.60 -12.54
N GLY A 25 -2.48 -27.02 -13.10
CA GLY A 25 -1.47 -27.77 -13.84
C GLY A 25 -0.27 -28.21 -13.03
N ALA A 26 -0.05 -27.63 -11.83
CA ALA A 26 1.13 -27.88 -11.01
C ALA A 26 0.86 -28.81 -9.80
N GLY A 27 -0.36 -29.30 -9.64
CA GLY A 27 -0.75 -30.12 -8.49
C GLY A 27 -0.74 -29.35 -7.16
N TRP A 28 -1.01 -28.06 -7.18
CA TRP A 28 -1.12 -27.24 -5.97
C TRP A 28 -2.57 -27.14 -5.52
N THR A 29 -2.76 -27.12 -4.21
CA THR A 29 -4.08 -26.94 -3.59
C THR A 29 -3.99 -25.89 -2.50
N VAL A 30 -4.77 -24.83 -2.62
CA VAL A 30 -4.97 -23.88 -1.51
C VAL A 30 -6.01 -24.47 -0.58
N SER A 31 -5.59 -24.95 0.59
CA SER A 31 -6.44 -25.68 1.54
C SER A 31 -7.11 -24.78 2.57
N LEU A 32 -6.57 -23.60 2.83
CA LEU A 32 -7.12 -22.61 3.77
C LEU A 32 -6.64 -21.22 3.39
N VAL A 33 -7.54 -20.25 3.51
CA VAL A 33 -7.22 -18.83 3.35
C VAL A 33 -7.43 -18.11 4.68
N LEU A 34 -6.41 -17.36 5.11
CA LEU A 34 -6.48 -16.43 6.23
C LEU A 34 -6.64 -15.01 5.70
N THR A 35 -7.59 -14.27 6.23
CA THR A 35 -7.78 -12.84 5.90
C THR A 35 -8.26 -12.07 7.13
N GLN A 36 -8.20 -10.75 7.08
CA GLN A 36 -8.76 -9.94 8.18
C GLN A 36 -10.28 -10.05 8.23
N PRO A 37 -10.88 -9.85 9.42
CA PRO A 37 -12.33 -9.78 9.57
C PRO A 37 -12.96 -8.72 8.66
N ASP A 38 -14.20 -8.96 8.27
CA ASP A 38 -14.97 -8.00 7.48
C ASP A 38 -15.05 -6.66 8.18
N ARG A 39 -14.94 -5.58 7.43
CA ARG A 39 -14.93 -4.21 7.98
C ARG A 39 -16.10 -3.39 7.42
N PRO A 40 -16.65 -2.49 8.25
CA PRO A 40 -17.61 -1.51 7.75
C PRO A 40 -17.02 -0.66 6.62
N SER A 41 -17.70 -0.57 5.51
CA SER A 41 -17.27 0.20 4.33
C SER A 41 -18.45 0.90 3.64
N GLY A 42 -18.14 2.00 2.95
CA GLY A 42 -19.10 2.77 2.17
C GLY A 42 -20.15 3.52 2.98
N ARG A 43 -21.11 4.15 2.25
CA ARG A 43 -22.26 4.80 2.86
C ARG A 43 -23.17 3.74 3.48
N GLY A 44 -23.45 3.86 4.79
CA GLY A 44 -24.29 2.91 5.54
C GLY A 44 -23.49 1.82 6.26
N LEU A 45 -22.13 1.88 6.26
CA LEU A 45 -21.26 1.02 7.08
C LEU A 45 -21.55 -0.48 6.99
N LYS A 46 -21.97 -0.98 5.81
CA LYS A 46 -22.17 -2.41 5.59
C LYS A 46 -20.85 -3.15 5.73
N LEU A 47 -20.88 -4.30 6.39
CA LEU A 47 -19.71 -5.18 6.48
C LEU A 47 -19.37 -5.69 5.08
N LEU A 48 -18.16 -5.41 4.65
CA LEU A 48 -17.62 -5.83 3.36
C LEU A 48 -16.53 -6.88 3.58
N ALA A 49 -16.70 -8.02 2.91
CA ALA A 49 -15.67 -9.03 2.84
C ALA A 49 -14.44 -8.51 2.11
N SER A 50 -13.25 -8.91 2.56
CA SER A 50 -12.00 -8.55 1.88
C SER A 50 -11.97 -9.13 0.46
N PRO A 51 -11.23 -8.51 -0.50
CA PRO A 51 -11.03 -9.07 -1.84
C PRO A 51 -10.53 -10.53 -1.82
N VAL A 52 -9.60 -10.84 -0.93
CA VAL A 52 -9.12 -12.22 -0.73
C VAL A 52 -10.23 -13.17 -0.26
N LYS A 53 -11.08 -12.73 0.68
CA LYS A 53 -12.23 -13.54 1.13
C LYS A 53 -13.21 -13.80 0.01
N GLN A 54 -13.56 -12.79 -0.76
CA GLN A 54 -14.49 -12.91 -1.89
C GLN A 54 -13.99 -13.93 -2.91
N LEU A 55 -12.72 -13.81 -3.30
CA LEU A 55 -12.08 -14.73 -4.24
C LEU A 55 -12.04 -16.17 -3.71
N ALA A 56 -11.61 -16.35 -2.46
CA ALA A 56 -11.52 -17.67 -1.85
C ALA A 56 -12.90 -18.39 -1.79
N LEU A 57 -13.95 -17.65 -1.40
CA LEU A 57 -15.32 -18.20 -1.36
C LEU A 57 -15.84 -18.55 -2.75
N ALA A 58 -15.52 -17.75 -3.79
CA ALA A 58 -15.89 -18.04 -5.18
C ALA A 58 -15.25 -19.35 -5.69
N HIS A 59 -14.11 -19.73 -5.13
CA HIS A 59 -13.41 -20.99 -5.44
C HIS A 59 -13.72 -22.12 -4.45
N GLY A 60 -14.67 -21.95 -3.53
CA GLY A 60 -15.05 -22.97 -2.54
C GLY A 60 -13.96 -23.27 -1.51
N ILE A 61 -13.03 -22.35 -1.29
CA ILE A 61 -11.91 -22.54 -0.35
C ILE A 61 -12.35 -22.12 1.06
N GLU A 62 -11.95 -22.93 2.06
CA GLU A 62 -12.18 -22.57 3.47
C GLU A 62 -11.50 -21.25 3.82
N VAL A 63 -12.25 -20.33 4.45
CA VAL A 63 -11.75 -19.03 4.90
C VAL A 63 -11.84 -18.91 6.41
N HIS A 64 -10.78 -18.44 7.04
CA HIS A 64 -10.77 -18.09 8.45
C HIS A 64 -10.26 -16.65 8.65
N SER A 65 -11.01 -15.89 9.47
CA SER A 65 -10.71 -14.45 9.70
C SER A 65 -10.47 -14.17 11.18
N PRO A 66 -9.31 -14.58 11.73
CA PRO A 66 -8.99 -14.36 13.13
C PRO A 66 -8.70 -12.88 13.42
N VAL A 67 -9.09 -12.39 14.58
CA VAL A 67 -8.75 -11.03 15.05
C VAL A 67 -7.31 -10.97 15.56
N SER A 68 -6.71 -12.10 15.90
CA SER A 68 -5.33 -12.21 16.38
C SER A 68 -4.78 -13.61 16.12
N LEU A 69 -3.46 -13.71 15.88
CA LEU A 69 -2.71 -14.98 15.81
C LEU A 69 -1.72 -15.13 16.99
N ARG A 70 -1.66 -14.15 17.89
CA ARG A 70 -0.65 -14.11 18.96
C ARG A 70 -1.14 -14.72 20.27
N LYS A 71 -2.37 -14.47 20.66
CA LYS A 71 -2.93 -14.87 21.97
C LYS A 71 -4.45 -14.95 21.97
N GLY A 72 -4.98 -15.66 22.94
CA GLY A 72 -6.41 -15.83 23.17
C GLY A 72 -7.03 -16.93 22.30
N ASP A 73 -8.33 -17.17 22.48
CA ASP A 73 -9.08 -18.25 21.83
C ASP A 73 -9.10 -18.13 20.31
N ALA A 74 -9.12 -16.89 19.79
CA ALA A 74 -9.04 -16.65 18.35
C ALA A 74 -7.71 -17.17 17.75
N ALA A 75 -6.60 -16.96 18.46
CA ALA A 75 -5.30 -17.48 18.04
C ALA A 75 -5.25 -19.01 18.16
N ALA A 76 -5.75 -19.59 19.26
CA ALA A 76 -5.79 -21.04 19.45
C ALA A 76 -6.62 -21.74 18.36
N THR A 77 -7.80 -21.19 18.03
CA THR A 77 -8.66 -21.69 16.95
C THR A 77 -7.96 -21.58 15.59
N ALA A 78 -7.30 -20.46 15.29
CA ALA A 78 -6.57 -20.27 14.04
C ALA A 78 -5.41 -21.27 13.91
N HIS A 79 -4.65 -21.49 14.98
CA HIS A 79 -3.56 -22.47 14.99
C HIS A 79 -4.07 -23.90 14.79
N ALA A 80 -5.21 -24.25 15.39
CA ALA A 80 -5.82 -25.58 15.20
C ALA A 80 -6.24 -25.79 13.75
N ARG A 81 -6.88 -24.80 13.11
CA ARG A 81 -7.26 -24.86 11.68
C ARG A 81 -6.04 -24.94 10.76
N LEU A 82 -4.99 -24.15 11.04
CA LEU A 82 -3.74 -24.22 10.29
C LEU A 82 -3.09 -25.60 10.38
N ARG A 83 -3.05 -26.23 11.57
CA ARG A 83 -2.53 -27.60 11.73
C ARG A 83 -3.40 -28.64 11.02
N ALA A 84 -4.74 -28.49 11.07
CA ALA A 84 -5.66 -29.37 10.37
C ALA A 84 -5.53 -29.29 8.85
N ALA A 85 -5.25 -28.09 8.31
CA ALA A 85 -4.95 -27.89 6.89
C ALA A 85 -3.65 -28.58 6.45
N ALA A 86 -2.75 -28.90 7.38
CA ALA A 86 -1.46 -29.59 7.15
C ALA A 86 -0.71 -29.03 5.91
N PRO A 87 -0.39 -27.73 5.86
CA PRO A 87 0.21 -27.11 4.69
C PRO A 87 1.68 -27.51 4.52
N ASP A 88 2.10 -27.55 3.27
CA ASP A 88 3.52 -27.64 2.93
C ASP A 88 4.19 -26.27 3.07
N ILE A 89 3.45 -25.21 2.70
CA ILE A 89 3.93 -23.82 2.74
C ILE A 89 2.80 -22.84 3.05
N MET A 90 3.15 -21.71 3.66
CA MET A 90 2.31 -20.54 3.79
C MET A 90 2.77 -19.42 2.86
N ILE A 91 1.87 -18.85 2.07
CA ILE A 91 2.11 -17.66 1.25
C ILE A 91 1.40 -16.48 1.89
N VAL A 92 2.13 -15.40 2.08
CA VAL A 92 1.66 -14.18 2.75
C VAL A 92 1.77 -12.99 1.78
N ALA A 93 0.73 -12.18 1.72
CA ALA A 93 0.73 -10.93 0.98
C ALA A 93 -0.19 -9.91 1.68
N ALA A 94 0.35 -8.81 2.17
CA ALA A 94 -0.40 -7.73 2.79
C ALA A 94 -1.50 -8.22 3.76
N TYR A 95 -1.21 -9.19 4.62
CA TYR A 95 -2.18 -9.81 5.52
C TYR A 95 -2.64 -8.87 6.64
N GLY A 96 -1.70 -8.09 7.19
CA GLY A 96 -1.98 -7.08 8.19
C GLY A 96 -2.09 -7.59 9.63
N LEU A 97 -1.80 -8.86 9.91
CA LEU A 97 -1.59 -9.40 11.25
C LEU A 97 -0.16 -9.90 11.40
N ILE A 98 0.38 -9.80 12.61
CA ILE A 98 1.68 -10.37 12.95
C ILE A 98 1.57 -11.89 13.02
N LEU A 99 2.43 -12.58 12.30
CA LEU A 99 2.59 -14.03 12.31
C LEU A 99 3.65 -14.40 13.35
N PRO A 100 3.27 -14.97 14.51
CA PRO A 100 4.24 -15.40 15.50
C PRO A 100 5.02 -16.65 15.04
N PRO A 101 6.21 -16.94 15.59
CA PRO A 101 6.97 -18.13 15.27
C PRO A 101 6.15 -19.41 15.31
N ALA A 102 5.28 -19.56 16.31
CA ALA A 102 4.40 -20.72 16.45
C ALA A 102 3.45 -20.94 15.25
N VAL A 103 3.17 -19.90 14.44
CA VAL A 103 2.42 -20.00 13.19
C VAL A 103 3.34 -20.30 12.03
N LEU A 104 4.50 -19.63 11.96
CA LEU A 104 5.49 -19.82 10.91
C LEU A 104 6.08 -21.24 10.89
N ASP A 105 6.07 -21.92 12.04
CA ASP A 105 6.57 -23.30 12.20
C ASP A 105 5.55 -24.39 11.82
N ILE A 106 4.25 -24.04 11.62
CA ILE A 106 3.21 -25.03 11.30
C ILE A 106 3.42 -25.68 9.93
N PRO A 107 3.71 -24.95 8.83
CA PRO A 107 3.91 -25.59 7.54
C PRO A 107 5.14 -26.51 7.55
N ARG A 108 5.05 -27.61 6.79
CA ARG A 108 6.13 -28.60 6.71
C ARG A 108 7.44 -28.04 6.17
N GLY A 109 7.35 -27.09 5.24
CA GLY A 109 8.48 -26.56 4.48
C GLY A 109 8.67 -27.28 3.13
N LEU A 110 9.20 -26.56 2.14
CA LEU A 110 9.30 -27.07 0.76
C LEU A 110 10.60 -27.79 0.43
N ARG A 111 11.66 -27.60 1.21
CA ARG A 111 12.98 -28.20 0.92
C ARG A 111 13.55 -28.86 2.16
N ASP A 112 13.82 -30.13 2.05
CA ASP A 112 14.57 -30.87 3.08
C ASP A 112 16.00 -30.31 3.18
N GLY A 113 16.48 -30.12 4.40
CA GLY A 113 17.80 -29.55 4.65
C GLY A 113 17.93 -28.03 4.53
N TRP A 114 16.89 -27.30 4.09
CA TRP A 114 16.88 -25.84 4.09
C TRP A 114 16.88 -25.29 5.52
N LYS A 115 17.83 -24.43 5.83
CA LYS A 115 17.96 -23.83 7.17
C LYS A 115 18.06 -22.31 7.08
N PRO A 116 17.16 -21.57 7.74
CA PRO A 116 15.94 -22.06 8.40
C PRO A 116 14.93 -22.65 7.40
N LYS A 117 14.05 -23.52 7.87
CA LYS A 117 13.03 -24.23 7.07
C LYS A 117 12.19 -23.26 6.23
N LEU A 118 12.07 -23.48 4.91
CA LEU A 118 11.25 -22.66 4.02
C LEU A 118 9.75 -22.98 4.20
N SER A 119 9.18 -22.50 5.28
CA SER A 119 7.79 -22.74 5.70
C SER A 119 6.83 -21.61 5.32
N ALA A 120 7.31 -20.39 5.18
CA ALA A 120 6.50 -19.23 4.82
C ALA A 120 7.25 -18.26 3.93
N ILE A 121 6.57 -17.76 2.90
CA ILE A 121 7.07 -16.78 1.93
C ILE A 121 6.15 -15.55 1.99
N ASN A 122 6.75 -14.35 2.00
CA ASN A 122 6.02 -13.09 1.88
C ASN A 122 6.29 -12.43 0.52
N ILE A 123 5.22 -11.90 -0.07
CA ILE A 123 5.28 -11.03 -1.26
C ILE A 123 5.34 -9.60 -0.74
N HIS A 124 6.53 -9.00 -0.70
CA HIS A 124 6.74 -7.67 -0.18
C HIS A 124 6.86 -6.63 -1.30
N ALA A 125 6.06 -5.57 -1.24
CA ALA A 125 5.95 -4.58 -2.30
C ALA A 125 7.03 -3.49 -2.22
N SER A 126 8.29 -3.90 -2.09
CA SER A 126 9.48 -3.05 -2.25
C SER A 126 10.71 -3.86 -2.63
N LEU A 127 11.80 -3.18 -2.97
CA LEU A 127 13.14 -3.74 -3.09
C LEU A 127 13.81 -3.74 -1.72
N LEU A 128 13.70 -4.85 -0.99
CA LEU A 128 14.34 -4.99 0.33
C LEU A 128 15.87 -4.86 0.20
N PRO A 129 16.53 -4.28 1.19
CA PRO A 129 16.06 -3.94 2.54
C PRO A 129 15.34 -2.59 2.67
N ARG A 130 15.11 -1.88 1.54
CA ARG A 130 14.42 -0.59 1.56
C ARG A 130 12.92 -0.81 1.78
N TRP A 131 12.31 0.03 2.64
CA TRP A 131 10.87 0.07 2.90
C TRP A 131 10.30 -1.21 3.55
N ARG A 132 10.96 -1.76 4.56
CA ARG A 132 10.34 -2.77 5.44
C ARG A 132 9.09 -2.18 6.11
N GLY A 133 8.01 -2.94 6.22
CA GLY A 133 6.82 -2.53 6.96
C GLY A 133 5.55 -2.38 6.14
N ALA A 134 4.61 -1.54 6.62
CA ALA A 134 3.21 -1.64 6.24
C ALA A 134 2.81 -0.87 4.97
N ALA A 135 3.56 0.15 4.55
CA ALA A 135 3.18 1.03 3.44
C ALA A 135 4.31 1.30 2.44
N PRO A 136 5.05 0.27 1.96
CA PRO A 136 6.24 0.45 1.14
C PRO A 136 5.97 1.25 -0.15
N ILE A 137 4.85 1.00 -0.83
CA ILE A 137 4.48 1.64 -2.09
C ILE A 137 4.33 3.15 -1.93
N ALA A 138 3.50 3.56 -0.96
CA ALA A 138 3.26 4.99 -0.72
C ALA A 138 4.52 5.71 -0.24
N ARG A 139 5.31 5.07 0.62
CA ARG A 139 6.56 5.68 1.14
C ARG A 139 7.64 5.81 0.06
N ALA A 140 7.70 4.90 -0.91
CA ALA A 140 8.59 5.04 -2.05
C ALA A 140 8.22 6.26 -2.91
N ILE A 141 6.95 6.45 -3.22
CA ILE A 141 6.47 7.64 -3.97
C ILE A 141 6.69 8.92 -3.15
N GLU A 142 6.34 8.93 -1.87
CA GLU A 142 6.49 10.09 -0.99
C GLU A 142 7.95 10.57 -0.89
N ALA A 143 8.87 9.62 -0.87
CA ALA A 143 10.31 9.91 -0.85
C ALA A 143 10.89 10.36 -2.18
N GLY A 144 10.11 10.30 -3.28
CA GLY A 144 10.58 10.63 -4.62
C GLY A 144 11.47 9.54 -5.22
N ASP A 145 11.35 8.28 -4.79
CA ASP A 145 12.08 7.19 -5.40
C ASP A 145 11.69 7.05 -6.88
N VAL A 146 12.67 6.83 -7.74
CA VAL A 146 12.46 6.63 -9.18
C VAL A 146 12.26 5.17 -9.55
N ARG A 147 12.47 4.25 -8.61
CA ARG A 147 12.32 2.81 -8.78
C ARG A 147 11.79 2.18 -7.50
N THR A 148 11.02 1.13 -7.66
CA THR A 148 10.58 0.22 -6.62
C THR A 148 10.52 -1.19 -7.19
N GLY A 149 9.82 -2.11 -6.55
CA GLY A 149 9.67 -3.47 -7.06
C GLY A 149 8.96 -4.38 -6.08
N VAL A 150 9.11 -5.67 -6.30
CA VAL A 150 8.63 -6.71 -5.40
C VAL A 150 9.79 -7.60 -4.98
N THR A 151 9.83 -7.94 -3.71
CA THR A 151 10.72 -8.95 -3.16
C THR A 151 9.91 -10.13 -2.65
N ILE A 152 10.18 -11.32 -3.18
CA ILE A 152 9.75 -12.58 -2.57
C ILE A 152 10.78 -12.93 -1.50
N MET A 153 10.35 -13.04 -0.25
CA MET A 153 11.23 -13.27 0.87
C MET A 153 10.73 -14.41 1.75
N GLN A 154 11.65 -15.13 2.40
CA GLN A 154 11.32 -16.07 3.47
C GLN A 154 10.92 -15.29 4.71
N MET A 155 9.89 -15.74 5.40
CA MET A 155 9.45 -15.08 6.64
C MET A 155 10.20 -15.61 7.85
N GLU A 156 10.53 -14.68 8.75
CA GLU A 156 11.13 -14.92 10.05
C GLU A 156 10.43 -14.10 11.13
N ALA A 157 10.83 -14.33 12.38
CA ALA A 157 10.42 -13.44 13.48
C ALA A 157 11.07 -12.07 13.30
N GLY A 158 10.27 -11.08 12.97
CA GLY A 158 10.74 -9.72 12.71
C GLY A 158 9.93 -9.05 11.58
N LEU A 159 10.08 -7.73 11.48
CA LEU A 159 9.36 -6.97 10.47
C LEU A 159 10.15 -6.99 9.15
N ASP A 160 9.78 -7.89 8.24
CA ASP A 160 10.36 -8.05 6.90
C ASP A 160 11.90 -8.19 6.91
N THR A 161 12.43 -8.93 7.89
CA THR A 161 13.88 -9.11 8.11
C THR A 161 14.47 -10.34 7.44
N GLY A 162 13.63 -11.30 7.04
CA GLY A 162 14.07 -12.58 6.50
C GLY A 162 14.80 -12.47 5.17
N PRO A 163 15.52 -13.51 4.74
CA PRO A 163 16.31 -13.50 3.52
C PRO A 163 15.44 -13.37 2.27
N MET A 164 15.99 -12.71 1.26
CA MET A 164 15.38 -12.54 -0.05
C MET A 164 15.57 -13.81 -0.88
N LEU A 165 14.52 -14.22 -1.59
CA LEU A 165 14.52 -15.36 -2.52
C LEU A 165 14.54 -14.90 -3.97
N MET A 166 13.81 -13.84 -4.29
CA MET A 166 13.75 -13.20 -5.61
C MET A 166 13.44 -11.73 -5.43
N ALA A 167 13.95 -10.88 -6.30
CA ALA A 167 13.55 -9.47 -6.38
C ALA A 167 13.47 -9.03 -7.85
N GLU A 168 12.47 -8.23 -8.17
CA GLU A 168 12.30 -7.63 -9.49
C GLU A 168 11.89 -6.17 -9.35
N GLN A 169 12.56 -5.29 -10.12
CA GLN A 169 12.35 -3.84 -10.06
C GLN A 169 11.43 -3.35 -11.17
N VAL A 170 10.73 -2.25 -10.88
CA VAL A 170 9.98 -1.45 -11.85
C VAL A 170 10.31 0.04 -11.67
N ALA A 171 10.15 0.84 -12.73
CA ALA A 171 10.18 2.28 -12.61
C ALA A 171 8.94 2.78 -11.84
N ILE A 172 9.07 3.92 -11.18
CA ILE A 172 7.93 4.71 -10.69
C ILE A 172 7.76 5.86 -11.69
N GLU A 173 6.70 5.80 -12.48
CA GLU A 173 6.42 6.79 -13.50
C GLU A 173 6.01 8.15 -12.89
N ALA A 174 6.19 9.22 -13.65
CA ALA A 174 5.94 10.58 -13.16
C ALA A 174 4.51 10.79 -12.65
N ASP A 175 3.54 10.10 -13.24
CA ASP A 175 2.11 10.20 -12.89
C ASP A 175 1.61 9.04 -12.02
N ASP A 176 2.51 8.11 -11.65
CA ASP A 176 2.09 7.02 -10.76
C ASP A 176 1.60 7.53 -9.41
N THR A 177 0.42 7.08 -9.04
CA THR A 177 -0.12 7.19 -7.69
C THR A 177 0.15 5.89 -6.90
N ALA A 178 -0.03 5.93 -5.58
CA ALA A 178 0.02 4.69 -4.80
C ALA A 178 -1.01 3.65 -5.29
N GLY A 179 -2.15 4.11 -5.82
CA GLY A 179 -3.16 3.22 -6.39
C GLY A 179 -2.70 2.54 -7.68
N THR A 180 -2.20 3.28 -8.67
CA THR A 180 -1.72 2.71 -9.95
C THR A 180 -0.53 1.79 -9.73
N LEU A 181 0.45 2.25 -8.95
CA LEU A 181 1.65 1.48 -8.65
C LEU A 181 1.33 0.20 -7.85
N THR A 182 0.31 0.23 -6.97
CA THR A 182 -0.18 -0.98 -6.29
C THR A 182 -0.67 -2.03 -7.30
N SER A 183 -1.40 -1.62 -8.33
CA SER A 183 -1.89 -2.53 -9.37
C SER A 183 -0.74 -3.14 -10.18
N THR A 184 0.25 -2.33 -10.55
CA THR A 184 1.47 -2.78 -11.24
C THR A 184 2.23 -3.81 -10.40
N LEU A 185 2.48 -3.49 -9.11
CA LEU A 185 3.21 -4.38 -8.20
C LEU A 185 2.41 -5.62 -7.80
N ALA A 186 1.08 -5.55 -7.78
CA ALA A 186 0.22 -6.73 -7.57
C ALA A 186 0.39 -7.74 -8.70
N SER A 187 0.36 -7.29 -9.96
CA SER A 187 0.57 -8.14 -11.13
C SER A 187 1.99 -8.73 -11.15
N LEU A 188 2.99 -7.92 -10.79
CA LEU A 188 4.37 -8.37 -10.67
C LEU A 188 4.53 -9.43 -9.58
N GLY A 189 4.02 -9.17 -8.37
CA GLY A 189 4.10 -10.09 -7.24
C GLY A 189 3.38 -11.41 -7.48
N ALA A 190 2.22 -11.35 -8.16
CA ALA A 190 1.46 -12.53 -8.59
C ALA A 190 2.27 -13.43 -9.53
N ARG A 191 2.93 -12.85 -10.53
CA ARG A 191 3.82 -13.58 -11.45
C ARG A 191 5.04 -14.15 -10.72
N MET A 192 5.68 -13.35 -9.87
CA MET A 192 6.88 -13.74 -9.15
C MET A 192 6.63 -14.88 -8.15
N VAL A 193 5.53 -14.87 -7.40
CA VAL A 193 5.23 -15.95 -6.46
C VAL A 193 4.99 -17.28 -7.17
N VAL A 194 4.30 -17.27 -8.32
CA VAL A 194 4.13 -18.48 -9.13
C VAL A 194 5.46 -18.98 -9.66
N ALA A 195 6.33 -18.09 -10.13
CA ALA A 195 7.68 -18.46 -10.57
C ALA A 195 8.52 -19.04 -9.43
N ALA A 196 8.46 -18.45 -8.23
CA ALA A 196 9.15 -18.95 -7.04
C ALA A 196 8.66 -20.36 -6.66
N LEU A 197 7.36 -20.60 -6.66
CA LEU A 197 6.79 -21.91 -6.33
C LEU A 197 7.12 -23.00 -7.36
N ARG A 198 7.19 -22.65 -8.66
CA ARG A 198 7.58 -23.57 -9.74
C ARG A 198 9.04 -23.95 -9.68
N ASN A 199 9.90 -23.05 -9.25
CA ASN A 199 11.35 -23.20 -9.27
C ASN A 199 11.94 -23.23 -7.86
N VAL A 200 11.21 -23.79 -6.89
CA VAL A 200 11.61 -23.77 -5.47
C VAL A 200 13.01 -24.34 -5.25
N ASP A 201 13.41 -25.36 -6.04
CA ASP A 201 14.73 -25.99 -5.94
C ASP A 201 15.88 -25.09 -6.41
N GLN A 202 15.58 -24.06 -7.19
CA GLN A 202 16.56 -23.10 -7.71
C GLN A 202 16.63 -21.82 -6.84
N LEU A 203 15.75 -21.68 -5.85
CA LEU A 203 15.77 -20.51 -4.97
C LEU A 203 17.02 -20.56 -4.06
N HIS A 204 17.59 -19.40 -3.81
CA HIS A 204 18.67 -19.20 -2.87
C HIS A 204 18.29 -18.12 -1.87
N ALA A 205 18.41 -18.46 -0.58
CA ALA A 205 18.16 -17.50 0.48
C ALA A 205 19.33 -16.53 0.62
N MET A 206 19.17 -15.31 0.15
CA MET A 206 20.17 -14.26 0.24
C MET A 206 19.86 -13.34 1.43
N PRO A 207 20.74 -13.23 2.43
CA PRO A 207 20.56 -12.26 3.50
C PRO A 207 20.37 -10.86 2.95
N GLN A 208 19.51 -10.09 3.59
CA GLN A 208 19.34 -8.70 3.21
C GLN A 208 20.61 -7.89 3.53
N PRO A 209 21.09 -7.03 2.62
CA PRO A 209 22.25 -6.17 2.90
C PRO A 209 21.91 -5.14 4.00
N ALA A 210 22.95 -4.46 4.50
CA ALA A 210 22.77 -3.33 5.43
C ALA A 210 22.02 -2.16 4.75
N GLY A 211 21.50 -1.22 5.57
CA GLY A 211 20.82 -0.03 5.05
C GLY A 211 19.29 -0.15 5.00
N ALA A 212 18.70 -0.97 5.87
CA ALA A 212 17.25 -1.09 5.96
C ALA A 212 16.57 0.26 6.27
N THR A 213 15.50 0.56 5.55
CA THR A 213 14.60 1.68 5.84
C THR A 213 13.19 1.16 6.11
N TYR A 214 12.36 1.99 6.76
CA TYR A 214 11.06 1.54 7.26
C TYR A 214 9.91 2.35 6.67
N ALA A 215 8.90 1.63 6.18
CA ALA A 215 7.66 2.16 5.65
C ALA A 215 6.54 2.03 6.69
N ARG A 216 6.46 3.01 7.61
CA ARG A 216 5.38 3.04 8.60
C ARG A 216 4.02 3.18 7.91
N LYS A 217 2.99 2.62 8.53
CA LYS A 217 1.60 2.75 8.08
C LYS A 217 1.24 4.23 7.92
N LEU A 218 0.47 4.54 6.87
CA LEU A 218 -0.05 5.90 6.67
C LEU A 218 -1.09 6.24 7.74
N ASP A 219 -0.94 7.42 8.33
CA ASP A 219 -1.94 8.00 9.23
C ASP A 219 -2.80 9.02 8.47
N LYS A 220 -4.08 9.12 8.85
CA LYS A 220 -4.99 10.13 8.27
C LYS A 220 -4.53 11.56 8.55
N ALA A 221 -3.86 11.80 9.67
CA ALA A 221 -3.30 13.09 10.00
C ALA A 221 -2.19 13.54 9.03
N GLU A 222 -1.49 12.61 8.39
CA GLU A 222 -0.47 12.91 7.39
C GLU A 222 -1.05 13.48 6.08
N ALA A 223 -2.37 13.39 5.88
CA ALA A 223 -3.04 13.90 4.68
C ALA A 223 -2.91 15.41 4.49
N TRP A 224 -2.74 16.16 5.58
CA TRP A 224 -2.64 17.62 5.51
C TRP A 224 -1.32 18.05 4.90
N LEU A 225 -1.41 18.86 3.84
CA LEU A 225 -0.22 19.41 3.18
C LEU A 225 0.34 20.58 3.99
N ASP A 226 1.66 20.57 4.16
CA ASP A 226 2.40 21.73 4.62
C ASP A 226 2.92 22.51 3.40
N TRP A 227 2.30 23.64 3.09
CA TRP A 227 2.67 24.45 1.94
C TRP A 227 4.07 25.07 2.03
N GLY A 228 4.70 25.02 3.22
CA GLY A 228 6.11 25.37 3.41
C GLY A 228 7.09 24.38 2.77
N ASP A 229 6.63 23.18 2.43
CA ASP A 229 7.43 22.22 1.68
C ASP A 229 7.65 22.69 0.21
N ALA A 230 8.65 22.13 -0.45
CA ALA A 230 8.89 22.38 -1.88
C ALA A 230 7.82 21.70 -2.76
N ALA A 231 7.42 22.35 -3.85
CA ALA A 231 6.39 21.85 -4.76
C ALA A 231 6.63 20.40 -5.27
N PRO A 232 7.87 19.99 -5.65
CA PRO A 232 8.12 18.58 -6.03
C PRO A 232 7.83 17.59 -4.88
N ARG A 233 8.12 17.96 -3.63
CA ARG A 233 7.82 17.13 -2.47
C ARG A 233 6.31 17.01 -2.24
N LEU A 234 5.57 18.12 -2.38
CA LEU A 234 4.12 18.12 -2.28
C LEU A 234 3.46 17.31 -3.40
N GLN A 235 3.99 17.38 -4.63
CA GLN A 235 3.54 16.51 -5.73
C GLN A 235 3.72 15.03 -5.36
N CYS A 236 4.87 14.64 -4.84
CA CYS A 236 5.10 13.26 -4.37
C CYS A 236 4.10 12.86 -3.29
N ARG A 237 3.79 13.73 -2.33
CA ARG A 237 2.79 13.45 -1.29
C ARG A 237 1.39 13.30 -1.85
N VAL A 238 0.97 14.15 -2.80
CA VAL A 238 -0.34 14.01 -3.46
C VAL A 238 -0.45 12.65 -4.14
N ARG A 239 0.55 12.22 -4.88
CA ARG A 239 0.59 10.91 -5.55
C ARG A 239 0.64 9.74 -4.56
N ALA A 240 1.49 9.84 -3.54
CA ALA A 240 1.66 8.83 -2.49
C ALA A 240 0.37 8.58 -1.69
N PHE A 241 -0.43 9.61 -1.50
CA PHE A 241 -1.67 9.53 -0.71
C PHE A 241 -2.92 9.26 -1.53
N ASN A 242 -2.81 9.08 -2.82
CA ASN A 242 -3.91 8.72 -3.70
C ASN A 242 -3.93 7.20 -3.94
N PRO A 243 -4.98 6.44 -3.56
CA PRO A 243 -6.31 6.90 -3.14
C PRO A 243 -6.53 7.09 -1.63
N PHE A 244 -5.55 6.85 -0.79
CA PHE A 244 -5.68 6.97 0.66
C PHE A 244 -4.37 7.45 1.31
N PRO A 245 -4.43 8.40 2.27
CA PRO A 245 -5.61 9.04 2.88
C PRO A 245 -6.22 10.19 2.05
N ILE A 246 -5.64 10.55 0.95
CA ILE A 246 -5.88 11.68 0.03
C ILE A 246 -5.37 12.99 0.64
N ALA A 247 -4.41 13.61 -0.04
CA ALA A 247 -3.85 14.90 0.35
C ALA A 247 -4.94 15.96 0.52
N SER A 248 -4.86 16.76 1.55
CA SER A 248 -5.92 17.71 1.94
C SER A 248 -5.36 19.04 2.42
N SER A 249 -6.13 20.09 2.28
CA SER A 249 -5.84 21.42 2.81
C SER A 249 -7.15 22.18 3.09
N MET A 250 -7.07 23.26 3.84
CA MET A 250 -8.20 24.18 4.06
C MET A 250 -8.16 25.30 3.02
N LEU A 251 -9.30 25.67 2.45
CA LEU A 251 -9.47 26.85 1.59
C LEU A 251 -10.84 27.47 1.87
N ASN A 252 -10.88 28.76 2.18
CA ASN A 252 -12.11 29.51 2.42
C ASN A 252 -13.07 28.79 3.41
N GLY A 253 -12.52 28.27 4.52
CA GLY A 253 -13.26 27.56 5.56
C GLY A 253 -13.70 26.12 5.21
N ALA A 254 -13.37 25.62 4.00
CA ALA A 254 -13.72 24.27 3.57
C ALA A 254 -12.50 23.36 3.47
N THR A 255 -12.67 22.08 3.81
CA THR A 255 -11.67 21.05 3.53
C THR A 255 -11.70 20.68 2.05
N ILE A 256 -10.58 20.84 1.39
CA ILE A 256 -10.35 20.48 -0.01
C ILE A 256 -9.40 19.29 -0.07
N ARG A 257 -9.82 18.23 -0.74
CA ARG A 257 -8.99 17.08 -1.09
C ARG A 257 -8.34 17.33 -2.44
N ILE A 258 -7.06 17.03 -2.53
CA ILE A 258 -6.22 17.23 -3.70
C ILE A 258 -5.88 15.85 -4.26
N TRP A 259 -6.44 15.54 -5.45
CA TRP A 259 -6.31 14.24 -6.08
C TRP A 259 -5.18 14.17 -7.09
N SER A 260 -4.91 15.31 -7.75
CA SER A 260 -3.82 15.42 -8.73
C SER A 260 -3.21 16.81 -8.65
N ALA A 261 -1.89 16.87 -8.71
CA ALA A 261 -1.12 18.10 -8.72
C ALA A 261 0.25 17.88 -9.36
N HIS A 262 0.78 18.93 -9.98
CA HIS A 262 2.08 18.95 -10.63
C HIS A 262 2.91 20.13 -10.13
N ALA A 263 4.18 19.87 -9.81
CA ALA A 263 5.12 20.94 -9.56
C ALA A 263 5.36 21.70 -10.86
N VAL A 264 5.30 23.01 -10.80
CA VAL A 264 5.59 23.90 -11.93
C VAL A 264 6.67 24.88 -11.54
N ASP A 265 7.37 25.37 -12.54
CA ASP A 265 8.39 26.39 -12.33
C ASP A 265 7.78 27.64 -11.70
N GLY A 266 8.51 28.22 -10.78
CA GLY A 266 8.13 29.39 -10.03
C GLY A 266 9.34 29.99 -9.32
N PRO A 267 9.15 31.04 -8.52
CA PRO A 267 10.23 31.58 -7.69
C PRO A 267 10.92 30.49 -6.88
N ALA A 268 12.24 30.60 -6.78
CA ALA A 268 13.05 29.61 -6.04
C ALA A 268 12.66 29.56 -4.54
N ILE A 269 12.27 30.67 -3.98
CA ILE A 269 11.78 30.78 -2.59
C ILE A 269 10.69 31.87 -2.57
N PHE A 270 9.57 31.58 -1.92
CA PHE A 270 8.55 32.57 -1.64
C PHE A 270 8.73 33.17 -0.22
N ASP A 271 8.33 34.44 -0.07
CA ASP A 271 8.17 35.01 1.27
C ASP A 271 7.17 34.16 2.08
N ALA A 272 7.41 34.04 3.39
CA ALA A 272 6.53 33.29 4.29
C ALA A 272 5.05 33.75 4.21
N ARG A 273 4.83 35.03 3.84
CA ARG A 273 3.49 35.61 3.60
C ARG A 273 2.85 35.14 2.30
N GLU A 274 3.59 34.59 1.37
CA GLU A 274 3.08 34.11 0.08
C GLU A 274 2.80 32.61 0.09
N ILE A 275 3.37 31.87 1.03
CA ILE A 275 3.16 30.42 1.17
C ILE A 275 1.68 30.09 1.31
N GLY A 276 1.21 29.18 0.47
CA GLY A 276 -0.20 28.77 0.39
C GLY A 276 -1.11 29.72 -0.39
N LEU A 277 -0.61 30.89 -0.88
CA LEU A 277 -1.41 31.80 -1.70
C LEU A 277 -1.72 31.19 -3.08
N VAL A 278 -2.97 31.33 -3.48
CA VAL A 278 -3.41 31.09 -4.86
C VAL A 278 -2.83 32.20 -5.74
N ARG A 279 -1.97 31.81 -6.69
CA ARG A 279 -1.30 32.72 -7.64
C ARG A 279 -2.11 32.86 -8.93
N ALA A 280 -2.77 31.78 -9.35
CA ALA A 280 -3.67 31.76 -10.49
C ALA A 280 -4.75 30.70 -10.29
N ALA A 281 -5.92 30.95 -10.84
CA ALA A 281 -7.03 30.01 -10.88
C ALA A 281 -7.73 30.13 -12.25
N ASP A 282 -7.49 29.14 -13.13
CA ASP A 282 -7.95 29.13 -14.50
C ASP A 282 -8.30 27.71 -14.98
N ALA A 283 -8.56 27.55 -16.27
CA ALA A 283 -8.95 26.26 -16.85
C ALA A 283 -7.85 25.19 -16.75
N LEU A 284 -6.58 25.57 -16.58
CA LEU A 284 -5.45 24.66 -16.44
C LEU A 284 -5.34 24.12 -15.01
N GLY A 285 -5.74 24.93 -14.03
CA GLY A 285 -5.65 24.53 -12.63
C GLY A 285 -5.63 25.69 -11.64
N VAL A 286 -5.42 25.34 -10.37
CA VAL A 286 -5.20 26.31 -9.30
C VAL A 286 -3.70 26.26 -8.95
N ARG A 287 -2.96 27.34 -9.22
CA ARG A 287 -1.55 27.46 -8.85
C ARG A 287 -1.40 28.04 -7.46
N VAL A 288 -0.63 27.34 -6.63
CA VAL A 288 -0.45 27.68 -5.23
C VAL A 288 1.04 27.81 -4.93
N ALA A 289 1.44 28.90 -4.29
CA ALA A 289 2.82 29.15 -3.87
C ALA A 289 3.22 28.15 -2.76
N CYS A 290 4.38 27.55 -2.91
CA CYS A 290 4.97 26.61 -1.95
C CYS A 290 6.22 27.24 -1.30
N GLY A 291 6.86 26.57 -0.36
CA GLY A 291 8.16 27.03 0.16
C GLY A 291 9.20 27.22 -0.94
N VAL A 292 9.18 26.33 -1.95
CA VAL A 292 9.98 26.42 -3.17
C VAL A 292 9.10 26.03 -4.36
N GLY A 293 9.02 26.90 -5.38
CA GLY A 293 8.20 26.67 -6.58
C GLY A 293 6.70 26.78 -6.34
N GLU A 294 5.91 26.41 -7.33
CA GLU A 294 4.44 26.42 -7.29
C GLU A 294 3.88 25.01 -7.53
N LEU A 295 2.73 24.73 -6.91
CA LEU A 295 2.00 23.49 -7.15
C LEU A 295 0.72 23.80 -7.94
N LEU A 296 0.60 23.20 -9.14
CA LEU A 296 -0.60 23.28 -9.98
C LEU A 296 -1.55 22.15 -9.60
N LEU A 297 -2.70 22.49 -9.01
CA LEU A 297 -3.73 21.55 -8.61
C LEU A 297 -4.68 21.33 -9.80
N THR A 298 -4.81 20.09 -10.27
CA THR A 298 -5.57 19.76 -11.49
C THR A 298 -6.86 19.00 -11.22
N GLU A 299 -6.93 18.25 -10.11
CA GLU A 299 -8.15 17.56 -9.68
C GLU A 299 -8.39 17.76 -8.18
N LEU A 300 -9.57 18.18 -7.85
CA LEU A 300 -9.96 18.63 -6.52
C LEU A 300 -11.29 18.02 -6.09
N GLN A 301 -11.52 17.99 -4.79
CA GLN A 301 -12.79 17.56 -4.22
C GLN A 301 -13.09 18.35 -2.95
N ARG A 302 -14.21 19.04 -2.92
CA ARG A 302 -14.75 19.63 -1.67
C ARG A 302 -15.27 18.50 -0.77
N ALA A 303 -15.15 18.66 0.54
CA ALA A 303 -15.72 17.70 1.50
C ALA A 303 -17.22 17.49 1.22
N GLY A 304 -17.63 16.21 1.14
CA GLY A 304 -18.99 15.81 0.79
C GLY A 304 -19.34 15.89 -0.71
N GLY A 305 -18.49 16.50 -1.54
CA GLY A 305 -18.67 16.59 -2.99
C GLY A 305 -18.09 15.41 -3.77
N ARG A 306 -18.12 15.49 -5.10
CA ARG A 306 -17.44 14.57 -6.02
C ARG A 306 -16.05 15.08 -6.38
N ARG A 307 -15.16 14.20 -6.79
CA ARG A 307 -13.89 14.53 -7.45
C ARG A 307 -14.20 15.17 -8.81
N VAL A 308 -13.57 16.29 -9.10
CA VAL A 308 -13.79 17.07 -10.33
C VAL A 308 -12.47 17.68 -10.82
N THR A 309 -12.40 18.06 -12.09
CA THR A 309 -11.28 18.84 -12.63
C THR A 309 -11.21 20.22 -11.97
N ALA A 310 -10.04 20.86 -12.00
CA ALA A 310 -9.88 22.21 -11.46
C ALA A 310 -10.83 23.22 -12.14
N ARG A 311 -11.06 23.09 -13.45
CA ARG A 311 -12.03 23.92 -14.19
C ARG A 311 -13.44 23.82 -13.61
N GLU A 312 -13.93 22.61 -13.38
CA GLU A 312 -15.25 22.37 -12.77
C GLU A 312 -15.29 22.83 -11.31
N PHE A 313 -14.17 22.66 -10.60
CA PHE A 313 -14.05 23.09 -9.21
C PHE A 313 -14.18 24.60 -9.07
N ILE A 314 -13.45 25.39 -9.89
CA ILE A 314 -13.47 26.84 -9.89
C ILE A 314 -14.88 27.38 -10.27
N ALA A 315 -15.56 26.69 -11.19
CA ALA A 315 -16.93 27.08 -11.58
C ALA A 315 -17.95 26.88 -10.45
N GLY A 316 -17.73 25.90 -9.57
CA GLY A 316 -18.65 25.56 -8.47
C GLY A 316 -18.21 26.02 -7.06
N PHE A 317 -16.97 26.48 -6.92
CA PHE A 317 -16.41 26.96 -5.66
C PHE A 317 -15.50 28.17 -5.94
N ALA A 318 -15.86 29.34 -5.39
CA ALA A 318 -15.12 30.57 -5.63
C ALA A 318 -13.65 30.44 -5.16
N VAL A 319 -12.75 30.43 -6.14
CA VAL A 319 -11.29 30.45 -5.92
C VAL A 319 -10.71 31.56 -6.78
N LYS A 320 -9.93 32.45 -6.18
CA LYS A 320 -9.31 33.58 -6.87
C LYS A 320 -7.88 33.81 -6.41
N PRO A 321 -7.03 34.47 -7.20
CA PRO A 321 -5.74 34.93 -6.75
C PRO A 321 -5.84 35.72 -5.43
N GLY A 322 -4.97 35.43 -4.49
CA GLY A 322 -4.97 36.00 -3.13
C GLY A 322 -5.69 35.15 -2.08
N ASP A 323 -6.56 34.20 -2.47
CA ASP A 323 -7.05 33.19 -1.53
C ASP A 323 -5.90 32.33 -0.99
N ARG A 324 -6.07 31.70 0.18
CA ARG A 324 -4.98 30.95 0.82
C ARG A 324 -5.39 29.55 1.21
N PHE A 325 -4.60 28.59 0.78
CA PHE A 325 -4.60 27.24 1.34
C PHE A 325 -3.85 27.21 2.66
N THR A 326 -4.44 26.57 3.68
CA THR A 326 -3.88 26.53 5.04
C THR A 326 -3.94 25.12 5.63
N HIS A 327 -3.15 24.89 6.67
CA HIS A 327 -3.28 23.72 7.53
C HIS A 327 -4.38 23.97 8.58
N PRO A 328 -5.20 22.97 8.98
CA PRO A 328 -6.30 23.20 9.94
C PRO A 328 -5.86 23.75 11.31
N SER A 329 -4.63 23.48 11.76
CA SER A 329 -4.08 24.03 13.00
C SER A 329 -3.80 25.55 12.93
N THR A 330 -3.74 26.12 11.72
CA THR A 330 -3.52 27.57 11.55
C THR A 330 -4.83 28.38 11.67
N VAL A 331 -5.98 27.73 11.61
CA VAL A 331 -7.30 28.37 11.68
C VAL A 331 -7.80 28.56 13.11
N ALA A 332 -7.19 27.90 14.09
CA ALA A 332 -7.62 27.90 15.50
C ALA A 332 -7.04 29.05 16.36
N THR A 333 -6.35 30.04 15.76
CA THR A 333 -5.63 31.12 16.49
C THR A 333 -6.09 32.55 16.13
N GLU A 334 -7.27 32.72 15.52
CA GLU A 334 -7.89 34.05 15.38
C GLU A 334 -9.12 34.23 16.26
#